data_15010d2b29ef6f9be9ab00cada07bb48
#
_entry.id   15010d2b29ef6f9be9ab00cada07bb48
#
_cell.length_a   1.000
_cell.length_b   1.000
_cell.length_c   1.000
_cell.angle_alpha   90.00
_cell.angle_beta   90.00
_cell.angle_gamma   90.00
#
_symmetry.space_group_name_H-M   'P 1'
#
loop_
_entity.id
_entity.type
_entity.pdbx_description
1 polymer ?
#
loop_
_entity_poly.entity_id
_entity_poly.type
_entity_poly.pdbx_seq_one_letter_code
_entity_poly.pdbx_strand_id
1 'polypeptide(L)'
;MILKTGEEQGTEHSAAQKVARFWEVDAARGIAIIMMVIYHTTYDLDALGGYDVDATSGSWALFADATAGLFLFLVGASLAISRARTSLTGWKLFGKYLARGLRILAYGMILTAVFLVLQMGVVAFGILHLIGVSIILAYPFLKLRFTNLVLGSLLFAAGQYVLAQDLVSDSYWLLPFGVIPEGVIMPDYRPLLPWFGVVLIGLFFGNVIYADDRRPASLPDKAPLLARPLLPLGRNSLFIYLIHQPIVIALLALTGIISLNFL
;
A
#
# COMPACT_ATOMS: atom_id res chain seq x y z
N MET A 1 17.80 7.82 -69.59
CA MET A 1 16.45 7.96 -68.98
C MET A 1 16.45 7.08 -67.76
N ILE A 2 16.75 7.70 -66.59
CA ILE A 2 16.99 7.01 -65.33
C ILE A 2 15.81 7.29 -64.42
N LEU A 3 15.07 6.23 -64.11
CA LEU A 3 14.01 6.29 -63.14
C LEU A 3 14.61 6.06 -61.72
N LYS A 4 14.60 7.10 -60.89
CA LYS A 4 14.78 7.00 -59.45
C LYS A 4 13.46 6.60 -58.82
N THR A 5 13.38 5.38 -58.29
CA THR A 5 12.35 4.98 -57.37
C THR A 5 12.86 5.32 -55.95
N GLY A 6 12.19 6.25 -55.33
CA GLY A 6 12.49 6.62 -53.93
C GLY A 6 12.03 5.55 -52.96
N GLU A 7 12.93 5.06 -52.17
CA GLU A 7 12.65 4.38 -50.92
C GLU A 7 12.44 5.46 -49.81
N GLU A 8 11.21 5.86 -49.63
CA GLU A 8 10.76 6.47 -48.37
C GLU A 8 10.06 5.38 -47.56
N GLN A 9 10.84 4.52 -46.94
CA GLN A 9 10.31 3.70 -45.84
C GLN A 9 10.46 4.49 -44.56
N GLY A 10 9.31 4.99 -44.12
CA GLY A 10 9.11 5.75 -42.89
C GLY A 10 9.64 5.00 -41.70
N THR A 11 10.53 5.64 -40.98
CA THR A 11 10.83 5.35 -39.57
C THR A 11 9.57 5.65 -38.75
N GLU A 12 8.65 4.71 -38.69
CA GLU A 12 7.64 4.68 -37.65
C GLU A 12 8.37 4.45 -36.33
N HIS A 13 8.63 5.53 -35.64
CA HIS A 13 8.97 5.53 -34.24
C HIS A 13 7.82 4.80 -33.52
N SER A 14 8.09 3.56 -33.14
CA SER A 14 7.27 2.83 -32.19
C SER A 14 7.24 3.63 -30.89
N ALA A 15 6.32 4.58 -30.83
CA ALA A 15 5.94 5.24 -29.59
C ALA A 15 5.48 4.12 -28.67
N ALA A 16 6.28 3.79 -27.66
CA ALA A 16 5.97 2.80 -26.65
C ALA A 16 4.55 3.09 -26.15
N GLN A 17 3.61 2.24 -26.55
CA GLN A 17 2.18 2.40 -26.28
C GLN A 17 2.04 2.46 -24.76
N LYS A 18 1.78 3.66 -24.23
CA LYS A 18 1.62 3.90 -22.79
C LYS A 18 0.52 2.98 -22.31
N VAL A 19 0.88 1.91 -21.62
CA VAL A 19 -0.08 0.92 -21.09
C VAL A 19 -1.16 1.67 -20.32
N ALA A 20 -2.41 1.55 -20.79
CA ALA A 20 -3.54 2.28 -20.23
C ALA A 20 -3.69 1.92 -18.75
N ARG A 21 -3.72 2.93 -17.87
CA ARG A 21 -3.94 2.73 -16.44
C ARG A 21 -5.42 2.51 -16.17
N PHE A 22 -5.73 1.67 -15.22
CA PHE A 22 -7.09 1.49 -14.72
C PHE A 22 -7.41 2.62 -13.75
N TRP A 23 -8.24 3.58 -14.19
CA TRP A 23 -8.57 4.77 -13.42
C TRP A 23 -9.26 4.45 -12.09
N GLU A 24 -10.04 3.38 -12.04
CA GLU A 24 -10.75 2.91 -10.85
C GLU A 24 -9.78 2.48 -9.75
N VAL A 25 -8.66 1.86 -10.09
CA VAL A 25 -7.60 1.49 -9.15
C VAL A 25 -6.87 2.74 -8.63
N ASP A 26 -6.59 3.70 -9.54
CA ASP A 26 -5.98 4.97 -9.15
C ASP A 26 -6.93 5.78 -8.26
N ALA A 27 -8.24 5.81 -8.57
CA ALA A 27 -9.24 6.50 -7.76
C ALA A 27 -9.38 5.86 -6.37
N ALA A 28 -9.45 4.53 -6.29
CA ALA A 28 -9.50 3.82 -5.00
C ALA A 28 -8.25 4.08 -4.13
N ARG A 29 -7.05 4.17 -4.74
CA ARG A 29 -5.85 4.61 -4.01
C ARG A 29 -5.96 6.06 -3.56
N GLY A 30 -6.57 6.94 -4.37
CA GLY A 30 -6.84 8.33 -4.00
C GLY A 30 -7.77 8.44 -2.79
N ILE A 31 -8.80 7.60 -2.71
CA ILE A 31 -9.67 7.49 -1.52
C ILE A 31 -8.85 7.04 -0.31
N ALA A 32 -8.03 5.98 -0.45
CA ALA A 32 -7.20 5.49 0.64
C ALA A 32 -6.22 6.56 1.16
N ILE A 33 -5.66 7.41 0.27
CA ILE A 33 -4.83 8.56 0.66
C ILE A 33 -5.61 9.59 1.46
N ILE A 34 -6.84 9.92 1.05
CA ILE A 34 -7.68 10.87 1.80
C ILE A 34 -8.00 10.30 3.19
N MET A 35 -8.41 9.04 3.26
CA MET A 35 -8.67 8.36 4.54
C MET A 35 -7.44 8.39 5.44
N MET A 36 -6.27 8.10 4.90
CA MET A 36 -5.00 8.12 5.63
C MET A 36 -4.69 9.52 6.21
N VAL A 37 -4.83 10.57 5.40
CA VAL A 37 -4.58 11.95 5.86
C VAL A 37 -5.57 12.35 6.96
N ILE A 38 -6.86 12.00 6.81
CA ILE A 38 -7.87 12.25 7.84
C ILE A 38 -7.48 11.55 9.14
N TYR A 39 -7.15 10.24 9.08
CA TYR A 39 -6.79 9.48 10.26
C TYR A 39 -5.56 10.06 10.97
N HIS A 40 -4.48 10.35 10.22
CA HIS A 40 -3.27 10.89 10.82
C HIS A 40 -3.47 12.30 11.37
N THR A 41 -4.30 13.14 10.73
CA THR A 41 -4.67 14.45 11.29
C THR A 41 -5.40 14.27 12.64
N THR A 42 -6.35 13.35 12.73
CA THR A 42 -7.05 13.06 13.98
C THR A 42 -6.10 12.51 15.05
N TYR A 43 -5.19 11.60 14.66
CA TYR A 43 -4.17 11.07 15.55
C TYR A 43 -3.23 12.16 16.09
N ASP A 44 -2.80 13.10 15.24
CA ASP A 44 -1.93 14.19 15.66
C ASP A 44 -2.66 15.18 16.58
N LEU A 45 -3.94 15.43 16.37
CA LEU A 45 -4.77 16.24 17.27
C LEU A 45 -4.89 15.60 18.66
N ASP A 46 -5.09 14.29 18.71
CA ASP A 46 -5.15 13.53 19.96
C ASP A 46 -3.79 13.50 20.67
N ALA A 47 -2.75 13.01 19.97
CA ALA A 47 -1.45 12.76 20.57
C ALA A 47 -0.63 14.02 20.87
N LEU A 48 -0.75 15.08 20.04
CA LEU A 48 0.07 16.30 20.11
C LEU A 48 -0.74 17.56 20.46
N GLY A 49 -2.04 17.56 20.15
CA GLY A 49 -2.92 18.71 20.36
C GLY A 49 -3.63 18.72 21.70
N GLY A 50 -3.60 17.60 22.44
CA GLY A 50 -4.34 17.45 23.70
C GLY A 50 -5.86 17.40 23.55
N TYR A 51 -6.34 17.08 22.34
CA TYR A 51 -7.75 16.84 22.09
C TYR A 51 -8.08 15.37 22.45
N ASP A 52 -9.00 15.16 23.36
CA ASP A 52 -9.44 13.83 23.79
C ASP A 52 -10.37 13.20 22.74
N VAL A 53 -9.78 12.75 21.63
CA VAL A 53 -10.51 12.16 20.49
C VAL A 53 -10.48 10.63 20.53
N ASP A 54 -9.58 10.05 21.32
CA ASP A 54 -9.31 8.61 21.41
C ASP A 54 -9.07 7.97 20.01
N ALA A 55 -8.11 8.55 19.28
CA ALA A 55 -7.82 8.20 17.90
C ALA A 55 -7.35 6.73 17.70
N THR A 56 -6.97 6.04 18.78
CA THR A 56 -6.43 4.68 18.73
C THR A 56 -7.46 3.61 19.08
N SER A 57 -8.71 4.00 19.41
CA SER A 57 -9.75 3.06 19.80
C SER A 57 -11.07 3.25 19.01
N GLY A 58 -12.02 2.40 19.28
CA GLY A 58 -13.40 2.51 18.78
C GLY A 58 -13.49 2.69 17.25
N SER A 59 -14.24 3.69 16.83
CA SER A 59 -14.50 3.96 15.41
C SER A 59 -13.25 4.42 14.65
N TRP A 60 -12.32 5.11 15.33
CA TRP A 60 -11.08 5.58 14.72
C TRP A 60 -10.10 4.44 14.47
N ALA A 61 -9.98 3.48 15.39
CA ALA A 61 -9.19 2.27 15.15
C ALA A 61 -9.75 1.47 13.96
N LEU A 62 -11.08 1.32 13.87
CA LEU A 62 -11.72 0.67 12.73
C LEU A 62 -11.46 1.43 11.42
N PHE A 63 -11.49 2.76 11.45
CA PHE A 63 -11.20 3.59 10.28
C PHE A 63 -9.73 3.46 9.83
N ALA A 64 -8.78 3.39 10.79
CA ALA A 64 -7.37 3.11 10.51
C ALA A 64 -7.18 1.74 9.85
N ASP A 65 -7.84 0.72 10.39
CA ASP A 65 -7.78 -0.64 9.84
C ASP A 65 -8.43 -0.74 8.46
N ALA A 66 -9.56 -0.07 8.23
CA ALA A 66 -10.19 0.02 6.93
C ALA A 66 -9.27 0.72 5.91
N THR A 67 -8.58 1.79 6.33
CA THR A 67 -7.62 2.51 5.50
C THR A 67 -6.44 1.62 5.11
N ALA A 68 -5.80 0.97 6.07
CA ALA A 68 -4.71 0.02 5.84
C ALA A 68 -5.18 -1.15 4.98
N GLY A 69 -6.35 -1.72 5.27
CA GLY A 69 -6.97 -2.79 4.52
C GLY A 69 -7.19 -2.44 3.05
N LEU A 70 -7.69 -1.24 2.77
CA LEU A 70 -7.88 -0.76 1.40
C LEU A 70 -6.56 -0.64 0.65
N PHE A 71 -5.51 -0.08 1.27
CA PHE A 71 -4.18 -0.03 0.67
C PHE A 71 -3.65 -1.43 0.34
N LEU A 72 -3.71 -2.36 1.28
CA LEU A 72 -3.19 -3.71 1.12
C LEU A 72 -3.99 -4.52 0.09
N PHE A 73 -5.30 -4.38 0.07
CA PHE A 73 -6.15 -4.94 -0.97
C PHE A 73 -5.73 -4.43 -2.36
N LEU A 74 -5.51 -3.12 -2.51
CA LEU A 74 -5.05 -2.51 -3.76
C LEU A 74 -3.63 -2.92 -4.14
N VAL A 75 -2.76 -3.24 -3.17
CA VAL A 75 -1.45 -3.87 -3.45
C VAL A 75 -1.67 -5.22 -4.12
N GLY A 76 -2.51 -6.08 -3.56
CA GLY A 76 -2.84 -7.38 -4.13
C GLY A 76 -3.43 -7.28 -5.54
N ALA A 77 -4.46 -6.45 -5.72
CA ALA A 77 -5.07 -6.20 -7.04
C ALA A 77 -4.04 -5.70 -8.06
N SER A 78 -3.13 -4.81 -7.64
CA SER A 78 -2.07 -4.28 -8.50
C SER A 78 -1.00 -5.31 -8.87
N LEU A 79 -0.76 -6.30 -8.02
CA LEU A 79 0.12 -7.43 -8.33
C LEU A 79 -0.50 -8.31 -9.42
N ALA A 80 -1.81 -8.59 -9.36
CA ALA A 80 -2.53 -9.31 -10.41
C ALA A 80 -2.44 -8.58 -11.77
N ILE A 81 -2.76 -7.30 -11.80
CA ILE A 81 -2.65 -6.46 -13.00
C ILE A 81 -1.20 -6.45 -13.53
N SER A 82 -0.22 -6.26 -12.64
CA SER A 82 1.20 -6.28 -13.01
C SER A 82 1.63 -7.64 -13.58
N ARG A 83 1.03 -8.73 -13.11
CA ARG A 83 1.29 -10.09 -13.62
C ARG A 83 0.67 -10.28 -15.01
N ALA A 84 -0.57 -9.84 -15.22
CA ALA A 84 -1.24 -9.91 -16.52
C ALA A 84 -0.47 -9.16 -17.61
N ARG A 85 0.18 -8.06 -17.26
CA ARG A 85 0.93 -7.16 -18.16
C ARG A 85 2.38 -7.56 -18.45
N THR A 86 2.84 -8.70 -18.00
CA THR A 86 4.24 -9.09 -18.18
C THR A 86 4.37 -10.48 -18.81
N SER A 87 5.23 -10.59 -19.80
CA SER A 87 5.62 -11.86 -20.41
C SER A 87 6.74 -12.58 -19.64
N LEU A 88 7.33 -11.92 -18.62
CA LEU A 88 8.40 -12.50 -17.82
C LEU A 88 7.92 -13.77 -17.10
N THR A 89 8.82 -14.74 -16.98
CA THR A 89 8.59 -16.02 -16.27
C THR A 89 9.79 -16.40 -15.42
N GLY A 90 9.62 -17.39 -14.53
CA GLY A 90 10.69 -17.94 -13.70
C GLY A 90 11.44 -16.87 -12.90
N TRP A 91 12.76 -16.99 -12.86
CA TRP A 91 13.63 -16.11 -12.08
C TRP A 91 13.59 -14.63 -12.51
N LYS A 92 13.34 -14.34 -13.79
CA LYS A 92 13.17 -12.94 -14.25
C LYS A 92 11.92 -12.30 -13.66
N LEU A 93 10.84 -13.05 -13.58
CA LEU A 93 9.61 -12.60 -12.95
C LEU A 93 9.80 -12.43 -11.43
N PHE A 94 10.44 -13.39 -10.77
CA PHE A 94 10.76 -13.27 -9.33
C PHE A 94 11.62 -12.03 -9.07
N GLY A 95 12.69 -11.82 -9.84
CA GLY A 95 13.56 -10.65 -9.73
C GLY A 95 12.82 -9.32 -9.86
N LYS A 96 11.80 -9.24 -10.74
CA LYS A 96 10.93 -8.06 -10.87
C LYS A 96 10.19 -7.74 -9.56
N TYR A 97 9.58 -8.74 -8.92
CA TYR A 97 8.83 -8.54 -7.67
C TYR A 97 9.75 -8.37 -6.47
N LEU A 98 10.87 -9.10 -6.43
CA LEU A 98 11.91 -8.92 -5.42
C LEU A 98 12.44 -7.47 -5.42
N ALA A 99 12.85 -6.96 -6.57
CA ALA A 99 13.35 -5.58 -6.68
C ALA A 99 12.27 -4.54 -6.28
N ARG A 100 11.00 -4.79 -6.66
CA ARG A 100 9.89 -3.92 -6.26
C ARG A 100 9.66 -3.97 -4.75
N GLY A 101 9.63 -5.16 -4.16
CA GLY A 101 9.42 -5.35 -2.71
C GLY A 101 10.55 -4.75 -1.89
N LEU A 102 11.81 -5.00 -2.29
CA LEU A 102 13.00 -4.43 -1.62
C LEU A 102 13.03 -2.90 -1.70
N ARG A 103 12.58 -2.30 -2.80
CA ARG A 103 12.48 -0.84 -2.91
C ARG A 103 11.48 -0.26 -1.91
N ILE A 104 10.30 -0.87 -1.77
CA ILE A 104 9.29 -0.43 -0.79
C ILE A 104 9.80 -0.66 0.64
N LEU A 105 10.44 -1.80 0.89
CA LEU A 105 11.06 -2.10 2.19
C LEU A 105 12.14 -1.07 2.54
N ALA A 106 12.96 -0.64 1.59
CA ALA A 106 13.96 0.40 1.79
C ALA A 106 13.31 1.74 2.23
N TYR A 107 12.19 2.13 1.65
CA TYR A 107 11.44 3.31 2.13
C TYR A 107 10.92 3.10 3.56
N GLY A 108 10.45 1.90 3.91
CA GLY A 108 10.09 1.55 5.29
C GLY A 108 11.28 1.72 6.25
N MET A 109 12.44 1.20 5.87
CA MET A 109 13.68 1.33 6.67
C MET A 109 14.13 2.78 6.85
N ILE A 110 13.94 3.64 5.83
CA ILE A 110 14.21 5.08 5.95
C ILE A 110 13.28 5.70 7.00
N LEU A 111 11.98 5.36 7.02
CA LEU A 111 11.07 5.83 8.06
C LEU A 111 11.50 5.34 9.44
N THR A 112 11.86 4.06 9.58
CA THR A 112 12.41 3.54 10.84
C THR A 112 13.61 4.37 11.32
N ALA A 113 14.54 4.66 10.43
CA ALA A 113 15.72 5.47 10.76
C ALA A 113 15.34 6.90 11.18
N VAL A 114 14.39 7.53 10.51
CA VAL A 114 13.88 8.86 10.87
C VAL A 114 13.25 8.85 12.26
N PHE A 115 12.37 7.89 12.56
CA PHE A 115 11.76 7.77 13.89
C PHE A 115 12.76 7.54 15.00
N LEU A 116 13.78 6.71 14.75
CA LEU A 116 14.89 6.47 15.70
C LEU A 116 15.71 7.74 15.97
N VAL A 117 16.06 8.49 14.91
CA VAL A 117 16.84 9.73 15.05
C VAL A 117 16.05 10.81 15.79
N LEU A 118 14.73 10.92 15.52
CA LEU A 118 13.86 11.89 16.18
C LEU A 118 13.37 11.42 17.57
N GLN A 119 13.78 10.24 18.03
CA GLN A 119 13.35 9.65 19.31
C GLN A 119 11.81 9.51 19.45
N MET A 120 11.11 9.34 18.32
CA MET A 120 9.66 9.20 18.26
C MET A 120 9.17 7.74 18.39
N GLY A 121 9.99 6.84 18.94
CA GLY A 121 9.71 5.41 19.02
C GLY A 121 10.34 4.61 17.88
N VAL A 122 9.99 3.32 17.77
CA VAL A 122 10.57 2.40 16.78
C VAL A 122 9.49 1.89 15.83
N VAL A 123 9.59 2.22 14.55
CA VAL A 123 8.75 1.59 13.51
C VAL A 123 9.45 0.33 13.01
N ALA A 124 9.37 -0.76 13.79
CA ALA A 124 10.07 -2.01 13.45
C ALA A 124 9.38 -2.78 12.31
N PHE A 125 8.05 -2.76 12.24
CA PHE A 125 7.26 -3.42 11.21
C PHE A 125 5.99 -2.61 10.88
N GLY A 126 6.16 -1.47 10.20
CA GLY A 126 5.07 -0.61 9.72
C GLY A 126 4.50 -1.06 8.37
N ILE A 127 3.51 -0.33 7.86
CA ILE A 127 2.79 -0.71 6.63
C ILE A 127 3.69 -0.81 5.38
N LEU A 128 4.75 0.01 5.25
CA LEU A 128 5.69 -0.13 4.12
C LEU A 128 6.55 -1.40 4.21
N HIS A 129 6.93 -1.81 5.43
CA HIS A 129 7.62 -3.09 5.64
C HIS A 129 6.70 -4.24 5.24
N LEU A 130 5.47 -4.21 5.71
CA LEU A 130 4.43 -5.19 5.35
C LEU A 130 4.20 -5.25 3.84
N ILE A 131 4.03 -4.12 3.16
CA ILE A 131 3.84 -4.06 1.70
C ILE A 131 5.06 -4.63 0.97
N GLY A 132 6.27 -4.23 1.36
CA GLY A 132 7.51 -4.71 0.75
C GLY A 132 7.67 -6.22 0.86
N VAL A 133 7.50 -6.77 2.07
CA VAL A 133 7.54 -8.22 2.33
C VAL A 133 6.40 -8.94 1.59
N SER A 134 5.18 -8.40 1.63
CA SER A 134 4.01 -8.98 0.96
C SER A 134 4.18 -9.09 -0.54
N ILE A 135 4.80 -8.11 -1.21
CA ILE A 135 5.09 -8.16 -2.65
C ILE A 135 6.02 -9.34 -2.98
N ILE A 136 7.01 -9.61 -2.14
CA ILE A 136 7.96 -10.73 -2.34
C ILE A 136 7.25 -12.06 -2.07
N LEU A 137 6.54 -12.16 -0.94
CA LEU A 137 5.83 -13.37 -0.54
C LEU A 137 4.68 -13.72 -1.47
N ALA A 138 4.06 -12.73 -2.13
CA ALA A 138 2.96 -12.96 -3.07
C ALA A 138 3.41 -13.65 -4.37
N TYR A 139 4.71 -13.77 -4.65
CA TYR A 139 5.20 -14.35 -5.90
C TYR A 139 4.63 -15.74 -6.24
N PRO A 140 4.63 -16.76 -5.34
CA PRO A 140 4.06 -18.06 -5.64
C PRO A 140 2.53 -18.03 -5.82
N PHE A 141 1.86 -17.02 -5.28
CA PHE A 141 0.41 -16.86 -5.29
C PHE A 141 -0.13 -16.10 -6.50
N LEU A 142 0.73 -15.50 -7.33
CA LEU A 142 0.33 -14.61 -8.43
C LEU A 142 -0.65 -15.22 -9.43
N LYS A 143 -0.59 -16.55 -9.64
CA LYS A 143 -1.44 -17.29 -10.58
C LYS A 143 -2.61 -18.01 -9.92
N LEU A 144 -2.62 -18.08 -8.59
CA LEU A 144 -3.67 -18.77 -7.86
C LEU A 144 -4.90 -17.85 -7.81
N ARG A 145 -6.07 -18.38 -8.19
CA ARG A 145 -7.32 -17.64 -8.14
C ARG A 145 -8.04 -17.91 -6.83
N PHE A 146 -8.90 -18.92 -6.82
CA PHE A 146 -9.75 -19.23 -5.67
C PHE A 146 -8.94 -19.59 -4.40
N THR A 147 -7.80 -20.22 -4.59
CA THR A 147 -6.87 -20.55 -3.49
C THR A 147 -6.43 -19.29 -2.74
N ASN A 148 -6.22 -18.14 -3.44
CA ASN A 148 -5.88 -16.88 -2.78
C ASN A 148 -7.01 -16.36 -1.89
N LEU A 149 -8.27 -16.53 -2.29
CA LEU A 149 -9.41 -16.14 -1.46
C LEU A 149 -9.47 -17.02 -0.20
N VAL A 150 -9.37 -18.34 -0.35
CA VAL A 150 -9.43 -19.27 0.78
C VAL A 150 -8.27 -19.05 1.75
N LEU A 151 -7.03 -19.06 1.25
CA LEU A 151 -5.85 -18.83 2.08
C LEU A 151 -5.84 -17.43 2.70
N GLY A 152 -6.23 -16.42 1.93
CA GLY A 152 -6.32 -15.04 2.42
C GLY A 152 -7.31 -14.91 3.56
N SER A 153 -8.51 -15.52 3.43
CA SER A 153 -9.53 -15.52 4.48
C SER A 153 -9.09 -16.31 5.73
N LEU A 154 -8.42 -17.44 5.55
CA LEU A 154 -7.88 -18.25 6.66
C LEU A 154 -6.77 -17.48 7.40
N LEU A 155 -5.82 -16.88 6.67
CA LEU A 155 -4.74 -16.07 7.27
C LEU A 155 -5.30 -14.84 7.99
N PHE A 156 -6.33 -14.21 7.44
CA PHE A 156 -7.00 -13.08 8.09
C PHE A 156 -7.66 -13.52 9.39
N ALA A 157 -8.45 -14.59 9.37
CA ALA A 157 -9.12 -15.11 10.55
C ALA A 157 -8.13 -15.59 11.63
N ALA A 158 -7.09 -16.32 11.23
CA ALA A 158 -6.04 -16.77 12.13
C ALA A 158 -5.27 -15.61 12.76
N GLY A 159 -4.96 -14.56 11.96
CA GLY A 159 -4.29 -13.37 12.47
C GLY A 159 -5.15 -12.58 13.45
N GLN A 160 -6.47 -12.42 13.18
CA GLN A 160 -7.39 -11.80 14.13
C GLN A 160 -7.47 -12.60 15.43
N TYR A 161 -7.46 -13.94 15.34
CA TYR A 161 -7.43 -14.78 16.53
C TYR A 161 -6.14 -14.59 17.35
N VAL A 162 -4.97 -14.52 16.69
CA VAL A 162 -3.69 -14.28 17.36
C VAL A 162 -3.66 -12.92 18.04
N LEU A 163 -4.11 -11.86 17.33
CA LEU A 163 -4.15 -10.50 17.89
C LEU A 163 -5.10 -10.40 19.11
N ALA A 164 -6.21 -11.14 19.10
CA ALA A 164 -7.16 -11.16 20.22
C ALA A 164 -6.63 -11.89 21.47
N GLN A 165 -5.49 -12.59 21.37
CA GLN A 165 -4.89 -13.27 22.54
C GLN A 165 -3.93 -12.37 23.32
N ASP A 166 -3.65 -11.15 22.86
CA ASP A 166 -2.70 -10.20 23.46
C ASP A 166 -1.37 -10.85 23.86
N LEU A 167 -0.85 -11.71 22.97
CA LEU A 167 0.37 -12.46 23.23
C LEU A 167 1.57 -11.53 23.32
N VAL A 168 2.35 -11.71 24.38
CA VAL A 168 3.60 -10.98 24.64
C VAL A 168 4.78 -11.94 24.57
N SER A 169 5.90 -11.50 24.03
CA SER A 169 7.15 -12.28 23.97
C SER A 169 8.36 -11.37 23.90
N ASP A 170 9.44 -11.72 24.54
CA ASP A 170 10.72 -10.98 24.47
C ASP A 170 11.38 -11.06 23.09
N SER A 171 10.84 -11.84 22.17
CA SER A 171 11.41 -12.12 20.85
C SER A 171 10.87 -11.17 19.77
N TYR A 172 11.72 -10.31 19.23
CA TYR A 172 11.41 -9.46 18.07
C TYR A 172 11.13 -10.23 16.79
N TRP A 173 11.52 -11.51 16.68
CA TRP A 173 11.23 -12.36 15.52
C TRP A 173 9.75 -12.68 15.36
N LEU A 174 8.95 -12.52 16.41
CA LEU A 174 7.50 -12.77 16.39
C LEU A 174 6.69 -11.54 15.97
N LEU A 175 7.32 -10.36 15.84
CA LEU A 175 6.66 -9.15 15.35
C LEU A 175 5.88 -9.34 14.05
N PRO A 176 6.40 -9.99 13.00
CA PRO A 176 5.63 -10.19 11.78
C PRO A 176 4.35 -11.01 11.98
N PHE A 177 4.23 -11.75 13.08
CA PHE A 177 3.11 -12.65 13.36
C PHE A 177 2.09 -12.06 14.34
N GLY A 178 2.27 -10.82 14.79
CA GLY A 178 1.30 -10.14 15.66
C GLY A 178 1.63 -10.20 17.16
N VAL A 179 2.82 -10.67 17.54
CA VAL A 179 3.29 -10.73 18.94
C VAL A 179 4.25 -9.58 19.19
N ILE A 180 3.92 -8.72 20.14
CA ILE A 180 4.69 -7.50 20.46
C ILE A 180 5.52 -7.73 21.72
N PRO A 181 6.81 -7.32 21.78
CA PRO A 181 7.59 -7.35 22.99
C PRO A 181 7.00 -6.45 24.08
N GLU A 182 7.15 -6.87 25.34
CA GLU A 182 6.62 -6.13 26.48
C GLU A 182 7.23 -4.71 26.56
N GLY A 183 6.38 -3.72 26.83
CA GLY A 183 6.79 -2.33 26.99
C GLY A 183 7.21 -1.60 25.71
N VAL A 184 7.10 -2.22 24.54
CA VAL A 184 7.45 -1.60 23.25
C VAL A 184 6.22 -0.97 22.62
N ILE A 185 6.26 0.36 22.44
CA ILE A 185 5.26 1.12 21.68
C ILE A 185 5.78 1.27 20.27
N MET A 186 5.00 0.78 19.29
CA MET A 186 5.36 0.85 17.88
C MET A 186 4.31 1.64 17.10
N PRO A 187 4.60 2.88 16.73
CA PRO A 187 3.77 3.62 15.77
C PRO A 187 3.67 2.86 14.45
N ASP A 188 2.49 2.91 13.80
CA ASP A 188 2.24 2.28 12.49
C ASP A 188 2.49 0.76 12.44
N TYR A 189 2.42 0.04 13.58
CA TYR A 189 2.62 -1.41 13.60
C TYR A 189 1.53 -2.14 12.81
N ARG A 190 1.97 -2.91 11.81
CA ARG A 190 1.08 -3.71 10.94
C ARG A 190 1.74 -5.06 10.67
N PRO A 191 1.44 -6.10 11.45
CA PRO A 191 2.06 -7.43 11.29
C PRO A 191 1.62 -8.11 9.99
N LEU A 192 2.38 -9.12 9.56
CA LEU A 192 2.05 -9.90 8.38
C LEU A 192 0.71 -10.65 8.55
N LEU A 193 0.43 -11.16 9.74
CA LEU A 193 -0.88 -11.67 10.14
C LEU A 193 -1.63 -10.60 10.94
N PRO A 194 -2.86 -10.25 10.54
CA PRO A 194 -3.73 -10.81 9.50
C PRO A 194 -3.52 -10.22 8.09
N TRP A 195 -2.69 -9.20 7.93
CA TRP A 195 -2.72 -8.27 6.81
C TRP A 195 -2.25 -8.84 5.46
N PHE A 196 -1.36 -9.84 5.45
CA PHE A 196 -1.04 -10.54 4.20
C PHE A 196 -2.24 -11.30 3.62
N GLY A 197 -3.17 -11.74 4.49
CA GLY A 197 -4.46 -12.28 4.06
C GLY A 197 -5.25 -11.32 3.18
N VAL A 198 -5.28 -10.02 3.55
CA VAL A 198 -5.94 -8.97 2.77
C VAL A 198 -5.26 -8.77 1.41
N VAL A 199 -3.93 -8.86 1.34
CA VAL A 199 -3.18 -8.81 0.07
C VAL A 199 -3.56 -9.99 -0.83
N LEU A 200 -3.68 -11.21 -0.30
CA LEU A 200 -4.11 -12.38 -1.09
C LEU A 200 -5.56 -12.25 -1.58
N ILE A 201 -6.46 -11.73 -0.75
CA ILE A 201 -7.85 -11.44 -1.15
C ILE A 201 -7.85 -10.40 -2.29
N GLY A 202 -7.06 -9.33 -2.17
CA GLY A 202 -6.89 -8.33 -3.23
C GLY A 202 -6.32 -8.94 -4.52
N LEU A 203 -5.36 -9.87 -4.40
CA LEU A 203 -4.79 -10.60 -5.53
C LEU A 203 -5.84 -11.50 -6.22
N PHE A 204 -6.72 -12.16 -5.46
CA PHE A 204 -7.86 -12.90 -6.00
C PHE A 204 -8.77 -11.99 -6.81
N PHE A 205 -9.25 -10.90 -6.22
CA PHE A 205 -10.13 -9.96 -6.92
C PHE A 205 -9.45 -9.34 -8.15
N GLY A 206 -8.18 -9.00 -8.06
CA GLY A 206 -7.39 -8.53 -9.20
C GLY A 206 -7.33 -9.55 -10.34
N ASN A 207 -7.13 -10.83 -10.03
CA ASN A 207 -7.11 -11.93 -11.02
C ASN A 207 -8.49 -12.21 -11.64
N VAL A 208 -9.58 -11.93 -10.92
CA VAL A 208 -10.95 -12.13 -11.42
C VAL A 208 -11.41 -10.92 -12.24
N ILE A 209 -11.21 -9.72 -11.71
CA ILE A 209 -11.74 -8.48 -12.29
C ILE A 209 -10.92 -8.05 -13.51
N TYR A 210 -9.60 -8.20 -13.47
CA TYR A 210 -8.68 -7.73 -14.52
C TYR A 210 -8.00 -8.88 -15.27
N ALA A 211 -8.74 -9.99 -15.47
CA ALA A 211 -8.23 -11.12 -16.23
C ALA A 211 -7.76 -10.67 -17.62
N ASP A 212 -6.57 -11.17 -18.03
CA ASP A 212 -5.95 -10.86 -19.32
C ASP A 212 -5.75 -9.36 -19.60
N ASP A 213 -5.53 -8.56 -18.55
CA ASP A 213 -5.36 -7.10 -18.61
C ASP A 213 -6.60 -6.37 -19.22
N ARG A 214 -7.78 -6.94 -19.05
CA ARG A 214 -9.03 -6.35 -19.52
C ARG A 214 -9.81 -5.72 -18.39
N ARG A 215 -10.35 -4.53 -18.65
CA ARG A 215 -11.29 -3.87 -17.74
C ARG A 215 -12.65 -4.54 -17.81
N PRO A 216 -13.42 -4.60 -16.70
CA PRO A 216 -14.82 -4.98 -16.73
C PRO A 216 -15.62 -4.09 -17.71
N ALA A 217 -16.43 -4.71 -18.57
CA ALA A 217 -17.25 -3.99 -19.56
C ALA A 217 -18.28 -3.04 -18.91
N SER A 218 -18.59 -3.24 -17.64
CA SER A 218 -19.48 -2.38 -16.86
C SER A 218 -18.89 -1.02 -16.49
N LEU A 219 -17.55 -0.86 -16.57
CA LEU A 219 -16.86 0.38 -16.23
C LEU A 219 -16.57 1.22 -17.48
N PRO A 220 -16.84 2.54 -17.44
CA PRO A 220 -16.55 3.42 -18.57
C PRO A 220 -15.04 3.53 -18.83
N ASP A 221 -14.65 3.71 -20.10
CA ASP A 221 -13.25 3.86 -20.48
C ASP A 221 -12.58 5.09 -19.86
N LYS A 222 -13.33 6.15 -19.68
CA LYS A 222 -12.87 7.39 -19.07
C LYS A 222 -13.39 7.53 -17.66
N ALA A 223 -12.53 8.05 -16.77
CA ALA A 223 -12.92 8.35 -15.40
C ALA A 223 -14.11 9.33 -15.36
N PRO A 224 -15.16 9.02 -14.57
CA PRO A 224 -16.25 9.95 -14.28
C PRO A 224 -15.72 11.25 -13.68
N LEU A 225 -16.46 12.34 -13.84
CA LEU A 225 -16.02 13.66 -13.38
C LEU A 225 -15.66 13.67 -11.89
N LEU A 226 -16.45 13.01 -11.06
CA LEU A 226 -16.24 12.88 -9.61
C LEU A 226 -14.97 12.08 -9.23
N ALA A 227 -14.51 11.16 -10.07
CA ALA A 227 -13.32 10.38 -9.82
C ALA A 227 -12.02 11.10 -10.24
N ARG A 228 -12.11 12.09 -11.14
CA ARG A 228 -10.93 12.76 -11.71
C ARG A 228 -9.99 13.39 -10.67
N PRO A 229 -10.48 14.10 -9.63
CA PRO A 229 -9.60 14.68 -8.61
C PRO A 229 -8.86 13.62 -7.76
N LEU A 230 -9.37 12.40 -7.68
CA LEU A 230 -8.73 11.31 -6.95
C LEU A 230 -7.53 10.70 -7.71
N LEU A 231 -7.50 10.81 -9.04
CA LEU A 231 -6.48 10.15 -9.86
C LEU A 231 -5.05 10.64 -9.57
N PRO A 232 -4.77 11.95 -9.44
CA PRO A 232 -3.44 12.43 -9.07
C PRO A 232 -2.99 11.91 -7.70
N LEU A 233 -3.89 11.84 -6.73
CA LEU A 233 -3.62 11.31 -5.40
C LEU A 233 -3.22 9.83 -5.48
N GLY A 234 -4.00 9.01 -6.17
CA GLY A 234 -3.72 7.60 -6.32
C GLY A 234 -2.44 7.30 -7.11
N ARG A 235 -2.15 8.10 -8.14
CA ARG A 235 -0.92 7.96 -8.96
C ARG A 235 0.34 8.29 -8.18
N ASN A 236 0.27 9.21 -7.23
CA ASN A 236 1.38 9.65 -6.40
C ASN A 236 1.28 9.11 -4.97
N SER A 237 0.50 8.05 -4.74
CA SER A 237 0.17 7.57 -3.40
C SER A 237 1.40 7.27 -2.53
N LEU A 238 2.46 6.67 -3.07
CA LEU A 238 3.68 6.41 -2.31
C LEU A 238 4.41 7.70 -1.90
N PHE A 239 4.50 8.68 -2.81
CA PHE A 239 5.11 9.97 -2.50
C PHE A 239 4.32 10.71 -1.42
N ILE A 240 2.99 10.78 -1.57
CA ILE A 240 2.11 11.42 -0.58
C ILE A 240 2.22 10.69 0.76
N TYR A 241 2.26 9.34 0.75
CA TYR A 241 2.48 8.55 1.96
C TYR A 241 3.77 8.95 2.70
N LEU A 242 4.87 9.18 1.99
CA LEU A 242 6.14 9.52 2.62
C LEU A 242 6.20 10.94 3.22
N ILE A 243 5.42 11.88 2.66
CA ILE A 243 5.53 13.31 3.04
C ILE A 243 4.33 13.82 3.83
N HIS A 244 3.20 13.08 3.91
CA HIS A 244 1.96 13.61 4.50
C HIS A 244 2.13 13.97 5.98
N GLN A 245 2.76 13.09 6.78
CA GLN A 245 2.89 13.27 8.22
C GLN A 245 3.68 14.53 8.58
N PRO A 246 4.89 14.79 8.05
CA PRO A 246 5.59 16.04 8.27
C PRO A 246 4.78 17.27 7.86
N ILE A 247 4.01 17.19 6.76
CA ILE A 247 3.19 18.29 6.28
C ILE A 247 2.02 18.55 7.23
N VAL A 248 1.32 17.51 7.67
CA VAL A 248 0.18 17.63 8.61
C VAL A 248 0.66 18.26 9.92
N ILE A 249 1.73 17.73 10.53
CA ILE A 249 2.30 18.25 11.76
C ILE A 249 2.72 19.72 11.58
N ALA A 250 3.42 20.06 10.50
CA ALA A 250 3.83 21.45 10.24
C ALA A 250 2.63 22.38 10.10
N LEU A 251 1.56 21.99 9.40
CA LEU A 251 0.34 22.78 9.26
C LEU A 251 -0.37 22.99 10.60
N LEU A 252 -0.51 21.93 11.41
CA LEU A 252 -1.12 22.01 12.74
C LEU A 252 -0.32 22.91 13.69
N ALA A 253 1.01 22.86 13.63
CA ALA A 253 1.89 23.72 14.41
C ALA A 253 1.83 25.18 13.96
N LEU A 254 1.86 25.45 12.65
CA LEU A 254 1.75 26.80 12.10
C LEU A 254 0.41 27.49 12.43
N THR A 255 -0.65 26.70 12.55
CA THR A 255 -1.98 27.21 12.97
C THR A 255 -2.12 27.35 14.49
N GLY A 256 -1.10 26.96 15.26
CA GLY A 256 -1.13 27.01 16.73
C GLY A 256 -2.04 25.97 17.39
N ILE A 257 -2.52 24.97 16.60
CA ILE A 257 -3.39 23.91 17.10
C ILE A 257 -2.59 22.89 17.95
N ILE A 258 -1.34 22.63 17.58
CA ILE A 258 -0.42 21.80 18.35
C ILE A 258 0.83 22.60 18.72
N SER A 259 1.48 22.22 19.84
CA SER A 259 2.76 22.79 20.26
C SER A 259 3.88 21.77 20.07
N LEU A 260 4.99 22.17 19.42
CA LEU A 260 6.14 21.30 19.17
C LEU A 260 7.15 21.32 20.35
N ASN A 261 6.65 21.33 21.58
CA ASN A 261 7.51 21.40 22.79
C ASN A 261 8.31 20.11 23.06
N PHE A 262 8.29 19.16 22.16
CA PHE A 262 8.99 17.86 22.24
C PHE A 262 10.25 17.80 21.34
N LEU A 263 10.55 18.86 20.59
CA LEU A 263 11.82 19.07 19.89
C LEU A 263 12.72 19.99 20.72
#